data_e6647fefed29e84137d25280cc63a338
#
_entry.id   e6647fefed29e84137d25280cc63a338
#
_cell.length_a   1.000
_cell.length_b   1.000
_cell.length_c   1.000
_cell.angle_alpha   90.00
_cell.angle_beta   90.00
_cell.angle_gamma   90.00
#
_symmetry.space_group_name_H-M   'P 1'
#
loop_
_entity.id
_entity.type
_entity.pdbx_description
1 polymer ?
#
loop_
_entity_poly.entity_id
_entity_poly.type
_entity_poly.pdbx_seq_one_letter_code
_entity_poly.pdbx_strand_id
1 'polypeptide(L)'
;MKIFLAIGVLAFVSACFAASVEEVSPQLGRSVTAINWIDHTGRVRGLSEFSGFPVVLLPIYTRCPGACIANVDQLKTAFAGSSADPRQFRVLLFCFDASDTAAKLTAYRAREKIPFGWFVGTGTQQNIDALLESIGFQYGRVGKEFTHPNVVLFLDSKLRIAKWIYGTNYSGADVDRALKVAAGESDWIGQHSEWLYTVLLLASSVLCVVLVYYLAQLMVARRRMREAQVAFGETAIEVDGN
;
A
#
# COMPACT_ATOMS: atom_id res chain seq x y z
N MET A 1 -2.23 -26.74 -36.83
CA MET A 1 -3.15 -26.93 -35.68
C MET A 1 -2.51 -26.81 -34.29
N LYS A 2 -1.17 -26.87 -34.13
CA LYS A 2 -0.48 -26.74 -32.82
C LYS A 2 -0.15 -25.30 -32.40
N ILE A 3 -0.15 -24.33 -33.33
CA ILE A 3 0.18 -22.91 -33.05
C ILE A 3 -1.03 -22.15 -32.49
N PHE A 4 -2.25 -22.52 -32.88
CA PHE A 4 -3.48 -21.88 -32.38
C PHE A 4 -3.81 -22.24 -30.93
N LEU A 5 -3.31 -23.35 -30.39
CA LEU A 5 -3.53 -23.75 -29.00
C LEU A 5 -2.68 -22.92 -28.02
N ALA A 6 -1.48 -22.49 -28.44
CA ALA A 6 -0.59 -21.69 -27.60
C ALA A 6 -1.08 -20.25 -27.43
N ILE A 7 -1.73 -19.67 -28.43
CA ILE A 7 -2.27 -18.29 -28.38
C ILE A 7 -3.52 -18.23 -27.49
N GLY A 8 -4.34 -19.29 -27.48
CA GLY A 8 -5.54 -19.37 -26.64
C GLY A 8 -5.23 -19.48 -25.15
N VAL A 9 -4.14 -20.10 -24.75
CA VAL A 9 -3.72 -20.22 -23.34
C VAL A 9 -3.17 -18.90 -22.81
N LEU A 10 -2.45 -18.11 -23.62
CA LEU A 10 -1.96 -16.78 -23.21
C LEU A 10 -3.10 -15.78 -23.02
N ALA A 11 -4.16 -15.86 -23.82
CA ALA A 11 -5.32 -14.97 -23.69
C ALA A 11 -6.18 -15.27 -22.44
N PHE A 12 -6.21 -16.53 -21.98
CA PHE A 12 -7.03 -16.93 -20.83
C PHE A 12 -6.40 -16.56 -19.49
N VAL A 13 -5.07 -16.47 -19.40
CA VAL A 13 -4.35 -16.06 -18.17
C VAL A 13 -4.53 -14.56 -17.89
N SER A 14 -4.76 -13.73 -18.91
CA SER A 14 -4.97 -12.29 -18.72
C SER A 14 -6.36 -11.92 -18.19
N ALA A 15 -7.36 -12.81 -18.29
CA ALA A 15 -8.74 -12.51 -17.90
C ALA A 15 -9.08 -12.80 -16.42
N CYS A 16 -8.22 -13.48 -15.69
CA CYS A 16 -8.49 -13.88 -14.29
C CYS A 16 -8.04 -12.88 -13.22
N PHE A 17 -7.47 -11.73 -13.60
CA PHE A 17 -6.94 -10.74 -12.62
C PHE A 17 -7.79 -9.49 -12.42
N ALA A 18 -9.02 -9.46 -12.91
CA ALA A 18 -9.91 -8.28 -12.79
C ALA A 18 -11.11 -8.53 -11.88
N ALA A 19 -10.88 -9.09 -10.69
CA ALA A 19 -11.81 -8.91 -9.58
C ALA A 19 -11.19 -7.85 -8.64
N SER A 20 -11.24 -6.59 -9.04
CA SER A 20 -10.93 -5.47 -8.16
C SER A 20 -12.00 -5.43 -7.08
N VAL A 21 -11.63 -5.75 -5.85
CA VAL A 21 -12.33 -5.24 -4.68
C VAL A 21 -12.37 -3.72 -4.87
N GLU A 22 -13.56 -3.16 -4.96
CA GLU A 22 -13.76 -1.71 -4.99
C GLU A 22 -13.40 -1.19 -3.59
N GLU A 23 -12.11 -1.03 -3.38
CA GLU A 23 -11.54 -0.48 -2.16
C GLU A 23 -11.84 1.01 -2.21
N VAL A 24 -12.67 1.50 -1.27
CA VAL A 24 -12.99 2.92 -1.15
C VAL A 24 -11.69 3.67 -0.89
N SER A 25 -11.06 4.10 -1.96
CA SER A 25 -9.78 4.82 -1.89
C SER A 25 -10.02 6.23 -1.43
N PRO A 26 -9.37 6.71 -0.36
CA PRO A 26 -9.38 8.11 0.01
C PRO A 26 -8.95 8.96 -1.19
N GLN A 27 -9.69 10.04 -1.47
CA GLN A 27 -9.37 10.88 -2.63
C GLN A 27 -8.16 11.77 -2.32
N LEU A 28 -7.05 11.55 -3.00
CA LEU A 28 -5.86 12.39 -2.89
C LEU A 28 -6.19 13.86 -3.18
N GLY A 29 -5.61 14.76 -2.38
CA GLY A 29 -5.83 16.20 -2.49
C GLY A 29 -7.15 16.70 -1.88
N ARG A 30 -8.08 15.81 -1.48
CA ARG A 30 -9.33 16.20 -0.81
C ARG A 30 -9.01 16.80 0.55
N SER A 31 -9.62 17.95 0.85
CA SER A 31 -9.51 18.60 2.15
C SER A 31 -10.29 17.82 3.21
N VAL A 32 -9.67 17.61 4.35
CA VAL A 32 -10.31 17.01 5.52
C VAL A 32 -11.16 18.07 6.24
N THR A 33 -12.36 17.68 6.65
CA THR A 33 -13.26 18.58 7.36
C THR A 33 -12.65 19.05 8.67
N ALA A 34 -12.56 20.34 8.86
CA ALA A 34 -12.12 20.93 10.12
C ALA A 34 -13.18 20.67 11.20
N ILE A 35 -12.81 19.87 12.19
CA ILE A 35 -13.67 19.53 13.32
C ILE A 35 -13.07 20.01 14.64
N ASN A 36 -13.92 20.18 15.65
CA ASN A 36 -13.50 20.24 17.03
C ASN A 36 -13.57 18.84 17.65
N TRP A 37 -12.59 18.52 18.48
CA TRP A 37 -12.46 17.24 19.15
C TRP A 37 -11.94 17.44 20.59
N ILE A 38 -12.11 16.46 21.47
CA ILE A 38 -11.57 16.47 22.83
C ILE A 38 -10.38 15.52 22.92
N ASP A 39 -9.30 15.96 23.55
CA ASP A 39 -8.15 15.11 23.80
C ASP A 39 -8.32 14.28 25.09
N HIS A 40 -7.36 13.40 25.35
CA HIS A 40 -7.34 12.55 26.54
C HIS A 40 -7.31 13.33 27.87
N THR A 41 -7.00 14.62 27.86
CA THR A 41 -7.05 15.49 29.05
C THR A 41 -8.41 16.18 29.21
N GLY A 42 -9.32 16.00 28.24
CA GLY A 42 -10.61 16.68 28.18
C GLY A 42 -10.56 18.08 27.56
N ARG A 43 -9.42 18.51 27.06
CA ARG A 43 -9.27 19.79 26.38
C ARG A 43 -9.90 19.75 25.00
N VAL A 44 -10.70 20.75 24.67
CA VAL A 44 -11.22 20.94 23.31
C VAL A 44 -10.11 21.48 22.42
N ARG A 45 -9.96 20.85 21.26
CA ARG A 45 -9.00 21.19 20.22
C ARG A 45 -9.67 21.32 18.87
N GLY A 46 -9.11 22.11 17.98
CA GLY A 46 -9.48 22.13 16.57
C GLY A 46 -8.48 21.31 15.72
N LEU A 47 -8.95 20.60 14.71
CA LEU A 47 -8.06 19.94 13.76
C LEU A 47 -7.15 20.96 13.04
N SER A 48 -7.64 22.20 12.88
CA SER A 48 -6.88 23.32 12.34
C SER A 48 -5.63 23.70 13.15
N GLU A 49 -5.51 23.30 14.42
CA GLU A 49 -4.29 23.49 15.22
C GLU A 49 -3.08 22.75 14.62
N PHE A 50 -3.33 21.77 13.76
CA PHE A 50 -2.27 21.02 13.09
C PHE A 50 -1.88 21.61 11.73
N SER A 51 -2.57 22.65 11.25
CA SER A 51 -2.20 23.31 10.00
C SER A 51 -0.75 23.81 10.06
N GLY A 52 -0.05 23.68 8.95
CA GLY A 52 1.38 23.97 8.85
C GLY A 52 2.29 22.75 9.07
N PHE A 53 1.72 21.61 9.50
CA PHE A 53 2.45 20.37 9.69
C PHE A 53 1.79 19.22 8.91
N PRO A 54 2.56 18.28 8.37
CA PRO A 54 2.03 16.97 8.01
C PRO A 54 1.36 16.30 9.22
N VAL A 55 0.23 15.62 8.98
CA VAL A 55 -0.52 14.94 10.04
C VAL A 55 -0.66 13.46 9.70
N VAL A 56 -0.28 12.60 10.64
CA VAL A 56 -0.56 11.16 10.59
C VAL A 56 -1.84 10.92 11.36
N LEU A 57 -2.89 10.53 10.66
CA LEU A 57 -4.22 10.29 11.22
C LEU A 57 -4.53 8.79 11.19
N LEU A 58 -4.77 8.21 12.36
CA LEU A 58 -5.15 6.81 12.52
C LEU A 58 -6.52 6.73 13.20
N PRO A 59 -7.58 6.31 12.47
CA PRO A 59 -8.88 6.03 13.08
C PRO A 59 -8.81 4.80 13.97
N ILE A 60 -9.30 4.91 15.21
CA ILE A 60 -9.32 3.85 16.22
C ILE A 60 -10.64 3.86 16.98
N TYR A 61 -10.86 2.86 17.86
CA TYR A 61 -11.79 2.92 18.99
C TYR A 61 -11.20 2.19 20.21
N THR A 62 -11.48 2.71 21.42
CA THR A 62 -10.68 2.31 22.61
C THR A 62 -10.90 0.87 23.07
N ARG A 63 -12.02 0.24 22.71
CA ARG A 63 -12.37 -1.14 23.10
C ARG A 63 -12.13 -2.17 22.00
N CYS A 64 -11.42 -1.79 20.92
CA CYS A 64 -11.05 -2.73 19.87
C CYS A 64 -10.21 -3.88 20.45
N PRO A 65 -10.61 -5.15 20.21
CA PRO A 65 -9.91 -6.28 20.80
C PRO A 65 -8.66 -6.72 20.02
N GLY A 66 -8.42 -6.14 18.82
CA GLY A 66 -7.34 -6.65 17.98
C GLY A 66 -6.82 -5.66 16.93
N ALA A 67 -7.55 -5.42 15.85
CA ALA A 67 -7.04 -4.73 14.66
C ALA A 67 -6.49 -3.31 14.93
N CYS A 68 -7.19 -2.50 15.74
CA CYS A 68 -6.70 -1.16 16.10
C CYS A 68 -5.41 -1.24 16.91
N ILE A 69 -5.31 -2.19 17.85
CA ILE A 69 -4.10 -2.39 18.67
C ILE A 69 -2.93 -2.75 17.77
N ALA A 70 -3.12 -3.74 16.90
CA ALA A 70 -2.08 -4.16 15.93
C ALA A 70 -1.61 -2.99 15.04
N ASN A 71 -2.53 -2.14 14.59
CA ASN A 71 -2.20 -0.99 13.76
C ASN A 71 -1.44 0.10 14.54
N VAL A 72 -1.81 0.34 15.80
CA VAL A 72 -1.09 1.27 16.68
C VAL A 72 0.31 0.74 16.99
N ASP A 73 0.45 -0.56 17.29
CA ASP A 73 1.76 -1.17 17.56
C ASP A 73 2.65 -1.15 16.33
N GLN A 74 2.08 -1.42 15.14
CA GLN A 74 2.82 -1.30 13.88
C GLN A 74 3.26 0.14 13.62
N LEU A 75 2.39 1.11 13.86
CA LEU A 75 2.75 2.53 13.70
C LEU A 75 3.88 2.94 14.64
N LYS A 76 3.85 2.52 15.92
CA LYS A 76 4.95 2.75 16.87
C LYS A 76 6.26 2.12 16.38
N THR A 77 6.19 0.86 15.92
CA THR A 77 7.36 0.13 15.39
C THR A 77 7.92 0.81 14.15
N ALA A 78 7.06 1.24 13.22
CA ALA A 78 7.47 1.95 12.01
C ALA A 78 8.15 3.29 12.36
N PHE A 79 7.60 4.06 13.30
CA PHE A 79 8.25 5.29 13.76
C PHE A 79 9.57 5.06 14.50
N ALA A 80 9.72 3.95 15.21
CA ALA A 80 11.00 3.60 15.82
C ALA A 80 12.10 3.30 14.78
N GLY A 81 11.72 2.83 13.59
CA GLY A 81 12.61 2.59 12.45
C GLY A 81 12.63 3.74 11.41
N SER A 82 11.93 4.85 11.68
CA SER A 82 11.84 6.01 10.81
C SER A 82 12.97 6.99 11.07
N SER A 83 13.39 7.71 10.04
CA SER A 83 14.34 8.82 10.12
C SER A 83 13.66 10.18 10.31
N ALA A 84 12.32 10.25 10.32
CA ALA A 84 11.57 11.49 10.40
C ALA A 84 11.73 12.18 11.77
N ASP A 85 11.98 13.49 11.77
CA ASP A 85 12.04 14.28 12.99
C ASP A 85 10.62 14.46 13.59
N PRO A 86 10.36 13.97 14.82
CA PRO A 86 9.03 14.07 15.45
C PRO A 86 8.50 15.50 15.62
N ARG A 87 9.34 16.50 15.51
CA ARG A 87 8.95 17.92 15.60
C ARG A 87 8.29 18.43 14.31
N GLN A 88 8.52 17.76 13.19
CA GLN A 88 8.09 18.21 11.87
C GLN A 88 6.70 17.69 11.45
N PHE A 89 6.07 16.84 12.23
CA PHE A 89 4.73 16.30 11.95
C PHE A 89 3.90 16.16 13.23
N ARG A 90 2.62 15.82 13.07
CA ARG A 90 1.71 15.52 14.19
C ARG A 90 1.12 14.14 14.00
N VAL A 91 0.87 13.41 15.10
CA VAL A 91 0.18 12.11 15.07
C VAL A 91 -1.10 12.23 15.88
N LEU A 92 -2.23 11.89 15.26
CA LEU A 92 -3.55 11.87 15.89
C LEU A 92 -4.15 10.48 15.77
N LEU A 93 -4.31 9.79 16.89
CA LEU A 93 -5.16 8.62 17.03
C LEU A 93 -6.58 9.14 17.30
N PHE A 94 -7.45 9.09 16.31
CA PHE A 94 -8.80 9.63 16.41
C PHE A 94 -9.81 8.52 16.67
N CYS A 95 -10.39 8.55 17.87
CA CYS A 95 -11.40 7.59 18.26
C CYS A 95 -12.75 7.92 17.65
N PHE A 96 -13.30 6.98 16.87
CA PHE A 96 -14.60 7.13 16.20
C PHE A 96 -15.79 6.52 16.96
N ASP A 97 -15.58 6.04 18.18
CA ASP A 97 -16.68 5.67 19.07
C ASP A 97 -17.10 6.86 19.94
N ALA A 98 -18.23 7.48 19.62
CA ALA A 98 -18.74 8.62 20.37
C ALA A 98 -19.04 8.32 21.87
N SER A 99 -19.06 7.04 22.26
CA SER A 99 -19.16 6.64 23.67
C SER A 99 -17.85 6.74 24.44
N ASP A 100 -16.73 7.01 23.75
CA ASP A 100 -15.44 7.17 24.38
C ASP A 100 -15.29 8.57 25.01
N THR A 101 -14.84 8.57 26.24
CA THR A 101 -14.66 9.79 27.05
C THR A 101 -13.17 10.10 27.24
N ALA A 102 -12.85 11.31 27.68
CA ALA A 102 -11.47 11.67 28.00
C ALA A 102 -10.81 10.68 28.99
N ALA A 103 -11.57 10.16 29.98
CA ALA A 103 -11.08 9.14 30.89
C ALA A 103 -10.74 7.82 30.19
N LYS A 104 -11.58 7.36 29.26
CA LYS A 104 -11.29 6.16 28.46
C LYS A 104 -10.09 6.36 27.52
N LEU A 105 -9.96 7.55 26.91
CA LEU A 105 -8.80 7.90 26.08
C LEU A 105 -7.50 7.93 26.91
N THR A 106 -7.55 8.43 28.14
CA THR A 106 -6.41 8.40 29.06
C THR A 106 -6.02 6.97 29.43
N ALA A 107 -7.01 6.13 29.75
CA ALA A 107 -6.76 4.71 30.04
C ALA A 107 -6.20 3.97 28.83
N TYR A 108 -6.74 4.22 27.62
CA TYR A 108 -6.24 3.71 26.37
C TYR A 108 -4.78 4.13 26.13
N ARG A 109 -4.49 5.41 26.26
CA ARG A 109 -3.13 5.96 26.11
C ARG A 109 -2.12 5.26 27.01
N ALA A 110 -2.48 5.02 28.28
CA ALA A 110 -1.63 4.32 29.24
C ALA A 110 -1.46 2.84 28.89
N ARG A 111 -2.56 2.16 28.58
CA ARG A 111 -2.58 0.71 28.25
C ARG A 111 -1.74 0.42 27.01
N GLU A 112 -1.93 1.18 25.93
CA GLU A 112 -1.23 0.98 24.66
C GLU A 112 0.14 1.67 24.63
N LYS A 113 0.58 2.30 25.72
CA LYS A 113 1.88 2.99 25.83
C LYS A 113 2.09 3.98 24.67
N ILE A 114 1.09 4.82 24.42
CA ILE A 114 1.14 5.78 23.32
C ILE A 114 2.28 6.77 23.53
N PRO A 115 3.17 6.99 22.55
CA PRO A 115 4.33 7.86 22.69
C PRO A 115 3.97 9.29 23.11
N PHE A 116 4.88 9.93 23.83
CA PHE A 116 4.75 11.35 24.14
C PHE A 116 4.71 12.16 22.82
N GLY A 117 3.89 13.20 22.79
CA GLY A 117 3.70 14.02 21.58
C GLY A 117 2.64 13.50 20.59
N TRP A 118 2.19 12.24 20.72
CA TRP A 118 1.04 11.75 19.96
C TRP A 118 -0.26 12.16 20.64
N PHE A 119 -1.23 12.60 19.86
CA PHE A 119 -2.55 12.96 20.32
C PHE A 119 -3.50 11.75 20.27
N VAL A 120 -4.35 11.65 21.28
CA VAL A 120 -5.46 10.69 21.30
C VAL A 120 -6.72 11.50 21.59
N GLY A 121 -7.71 11.40 20.75
CA GLY A 121 -8.92 12.23 20.88
C GLY A 121 -10.16 11.60 20.27
N THR A 122 -11.32 12.17 20.58
CA THR A 122 -12.63 11.82 20.03
C THR A 122 -13.47 13.08 19.87
N GLY A 123 -14.64 12.96 19.25
CA GLY A 123 -15.56 14.06 19.02
C GLY A 123 -17.00 13.71 19.37
N THR A 124 -17.90 14.65 19.14
CA THR A 124 -19.34 14.36 19.07
C THR A 124 -19.58 13.45 17.86
N GLN A 125 -20.68 12.68 17.86
CA GLN A 125 -21.03 11.84 16.72
C GLN A 125 -21.01 12.63 15.41
N GLN A 126 -21.56 13.85 15.40
CA GLN A 126 -21.55 14.72 14.23
C GLN A 126 -20.14 15.05 13.73
N ASN A 127 -19.20 15.35 14.64
CA ASN A 127 -17.81 15.66 14.28
C ASN A 127 -17.07 14.39 13.81
N ILE A 128 -17.35 13.23 14.42
CA ILE A 128 -16.83 11.95 13.98
C ILE A 128 -17.28 11.66 12.56
N ASP A 129 -18.58 11.73 12.30
CA ASP A 129 -19.14 11.44 10.97
C ASP A 129 -18.58 12.39 9.91
N ALA A 130 -18.51 13.69 10.21
CA ALA A 130 -17.95 14.69 9.30
C ALA A 130 -16.46 14.44 8.97
N LEU A 131 -15.67 14.06 9.97
CA LEU A 131 -14.26 13.72 9.74
C LEU A 131 -14.14 12.46 8.89
N LEU A 132 -14.82 11.37 9.30
CA LEU A 132 -14.71 10.07 8.62
C LEU A 132 -15.23 10.13 7.18
N GLU A 133 -16.32 10.82 6.91
CA GLU A 133 -16.81 11.06 5.57
C GLU A 133 -15.79 11.83 4.72
N SER A 134 -15.17 12.85 5.29
CA SER A 134 -14.19 13.68 4.57
C SER A 134 -12.93 12.91 4.15
N ILE A 135 -12.56 11.89 4.93
CA ILE A 135 -11.41 11.02 4.63
C ILE A 135 -11.80 9.72 3.90
N GLY A 136 -13.09 9.54 3.57
CA GLY A 136 -13.57 8.33 2.91
C GLY A 136 -13.51 7.06 3.78
N PHE A 137 -13.48 7.21 5.11
CA PHE A 137 -13.41 6.09 6.05
C PHE A 137 -14.82 5.60 6.39
N GLN A 138 -15.09 4.35 6.05
CA GLN A 138 -16.36 3.69 6.35
C GLN A 138 -16.17 2.66 7.45
N TYR A 139 -17.14 2.58 8.35
CA TYR A 139 -17.19 1.54 9.37
C TYR A 139 -18.61 1.01 9.54
N GLY A 140 -18.71 -0.24 9.98
CA GLY A 140 -19.98 -0.88 10.30
C GLY A 140 -19.99 -1.37 11.74
N ARG A 141 -21.19 -1.48 12.35
CA ARG A 141 -21.33 -2.08 13.68
C ARG A 141 -21.72 -3.55 13.55
N VAL A 142 -21.00 -4.42 14.25
CA VAL A 142 -21.29 -5.85 14.37
C VAL A 142 -21.37 -6.19 15.86
N GLY A 143 -22.59 -6.27 16.37
CA GLY A 143 -22.82 -6.45 17.81
C GLY A 143 -22.30 -5.27 18.64
N LYS A 144 -21.30 -5.54 19.50
CA LYS A 144 -20.62 -4.51 20.30
C LYS A 144 -19.36 -3.97 19.63
N GLU A 145 -18.91 -4.57 18.53
CA GLU A 145 -17.68 -4.26 17.85
C GLU A 145 -17.94 -3.45 16.56
N PHE A 146 -16.86 -2.90 16.02
CA PHE A 146 -16.89 -2.24 14.71
C PHE A 146 -16.04 -3.01 13.71
N THR A 147 -16.56 -3.15 12.50
CA THR A 147 -15.76 -3.54 11.32
C THR A 147 -15.34 -2.28 10.58
N HIS A 148 -14.08 -2.19 10.22
CA HIS A 148 -13.51 -1.02 9.55
C HIS A 148 -12.21 -1.40 8.82
N PRO A 149 -11.77 -0.64 7.81
CA PRO A 149 -10.47 -0.84 7.20
C PRO A 149 -9.34 -0.46 8.15
N ASN A 150 -8.22 -1.18 8.07
CA ASN A 150 -6.97 -0.78 8.69
C ASN A 150 -6.25 0.19 7.76
N VAL A 151 -6.28 1.47 8.09
CA VAL A 151 -5.67 2.53 7.27
C VAL A 151 -4.99 3.57 8.14
N VAL A 152 -3.82 4.01 7.71
CA VAL A 152 -3.13 5.18 8.25
C VAL A 152 -3.14 6.25 7.16
N LEU A 153 -3.65 7.43 7.46
CA LEU A 153 -3.70 8.55 6.53
C LEU A 153 -2.58 9.54 6.85
N PHE A 154 -2.05 10.14 5.80
CA PHE A 154 -1.07 11.21 5.87
C PHE A 154 -1.67 12.44 5.20
N LEU A 155 -1.85 13.51 5.98
CA LEU A 155 -2.38 14.78 5.51
C LEU A 155 -1.23 15.77 5.31
N ASP A 156 -1.36 16.63 4.30
CA ASP A 156 -0.41 17.71 4.08
C ASP A 156 -0.58 18.85 5.09
N SER A 157 0.29 19.84 5.03
CA SER A 157 0.25 21.03 5.90
C SER A 157 -1.02 21.88 5.77
N LYS A 158 -1.84 21.62 4.73
CA LYS A 158 -3.15 22.25 4.51
C LYS A 158 -4.31 21.34 4.89
N LEU A 159 -4.02 20.22 5.58
CA LEU A 159 -4.97 19.20 5.99
C LEU A 159 -5.70 18.57 4.81
N ARG A 160 -5.01 18.30 3.71
CA ARG A 160 -5.50 17.54 2.58
C ARG A 160 -4.87 16.15 2.57
N ILE A 161 -5.61 15.16 2.12
CA ILE A 161 -5.13 13.78 2.01
C ILE A 161 -3.97 13.73 1.00
N ALA A 162 -2.77 13.47 1.48
CA ALA A 162 -1.57 13.37 0.67
C ALA A 162 -1.22 11.91 0.33
N LYS A 163 -1.40 10.99 1.29
CA LYS A 163 -1.16 9.56 1.13
C LYS A 163 -1.91 8.77 2.18
N TRP A 164 -2.06 7.46 1.95
CA TRP A 164 -2.51 6.48 2.94
C TRP A 164 -1.76 5.18 2.81
N ILE A 165 -1.77 4.39 3.88
CA ILE A 165 -1.21 3.03 3.90
C ILE A 165 -2.28 2.11 4.46
N TYR A 166 -2.59 1.03 3.75
CA TYR A 166 -3.52 0.00 4.19
C TYR A 166 -2.80 -1.14 4.91
N GLY A 167 -3.54 -1.78 5.81
CA GLY A 167 -3.08 -2.95 6.55
C GLY A 167 -2.12 -2.59 7.68
N THR A 168 -1.46 -3.63 8.20
CA THR A 168 -0.53 -3.55 9.33
C THR A 168 0.88 -4.02 8.96
N ASN A 169 1.20 -4.09 7.67
CA ASN A 169 2.51 -4.52 7.19
C ASN A 169 3.21 -3.38 6.44
N TYR A 170 3.77 -2.43 7.19
CA TYR A 170 4.53 -1.31 6.65
C TYR A 170 5.73 -0.99 7.55
N SER A 171 6.79 -0.46 6.95
CA SER A 171 8.07 -0.18 7.61
C SER A 171 8.24 1.30 7.96
N GLY A 172 9.33 1.64 8.66
CA GLY A 172 9.75 3.03 8.87
C GLY A 172 10.02 3.78 7.57
N ALA A 173 10.59 3.09 6.58
CA ALA A 173 10.81 3.68 5.25
C ALA A 173 9.51 4.01 4.51
N ASP A 174 8.42 3.26 4.74
CA ASP A 174 7.12 3.57 4.17
C ASP A 174 6.51 4.80 4.82
N VAL A 175 6.65 4.94 6.14
CA VAL A 175 6.23 6.12 6.90
C VAL A 175 7.05 7.34 6.47
N ASP A 176 8.37 7.23 6.34
CA ASP A 176 9.24 8.32 5.87
C ASP A 176 8.82 8.81 4.49
N ARG A 177 8.55 7.89 3.56
CA ARG A 177 8.07 8.20 2.22
C ARG A 177 6.72 8.91 2.23
N ALA A 178 5.78 8.43 3.05
CA ALA A 178 4.47 9.04 3.18
C ALA A 178 4.53 10.45 3.80
N LEU A 179 5.40 10.66 4.78
CA LEU A 179 5.63 11.98 5.38
C LEU A 179 6.28 12.96 4.41
N LYS A 180 7.23 12.52 3.58
CA LYS A 180 7.84 13.34 2.53
C LYS A 180 6.79 13.82 1.52
N VAL A 181 5.91 12.92 1.08
CA VAL A 181 4.78 13.28 0.21
C VAL A 181 3.87 14.31 0.89
N ALA A 182 3.53 14.09 2.16
CA ALA A 182 2.71 15.02 2.94
C ALA A 182 3.41 16.39 3.17
N ALA A 183 4.73 16.41 3.20
CA ALA A 183 5.53 17.63 3.24
C ALA A 183 5.62 18.35 1.88
N GLY A 184 5.10 17.77 0.81
CA GLY A 184 5.09 18.34 -0.54
C GLY A 184 6.24 17.86 -1.44
N GLU A 185 6.99 16.84 -1.03
CA GLU A 185 7.99 16.20 -1.88
C GLU A 185 7.29 15.29 -2.91
N SER A 186 7.79 15.23 -4.15
CA SER A 186 7.18 14.39 -5.19
C SER A 186 7.46 12.91 -4.94
N ASP A 187 6.42 12.09 -4.90
CA ASP A 187 6.53 10.62 -4.93
C ASP A 187 6.37 10.11 -6.37
N TRP A 188 7.30 10.48 -7.24
CA TRP A 188 7.24 10.10 -8.65
C TRP A 188 7.21 8.57 -8.83
N ILE A 189 8.00 7.83 -8.03
CA ILE A 189 8.06 6.37 -8.11
C ILE A 189 6.74 5.75 -7.63
N GLY A 190 6.16 6.23 -6.53
CA GLY A 190 4.89 5.74 -6.02
C GLY A 190 3.71 6.01 -6.96
N GLN A 191 3.68 7.20 -7.58
CA GLN A 191 2.65 7.59 -8.55
C GLN A 191 2.72 6.78 -9.85
N HIS A 192 3.91 6.30 -10.23
CA HIS A 192 4.13 5.59 -11.49
C HIS A 192 4.43 4.10 -11.32
N SER A 193 4.33 3.58 -10.09
CA SER A 193 4.69 2.19 -9.78
C SER A 193 3.92 1.17 -10.64
N GLU A 194 2.62 1.33 -10.82
CA GLU A 194 1.79 0.41 -11.62
C GLU A 194 2.22 0.41 -13.10
N TRP A 195 2.48 1.60 -13.64
CA TRP A 195 2.96 1.73 -15.01
C TRP A 195 4.36 1.13 -15.16
N LEU A 196 5.27 1.36 -14.20
CA LEU A 196 6.61 0.76 -14.19
C LEU A 196 6.56 -0.76 -14.14
N TYR A 197 5.72 -1.35 -13.30
CA TYR A 197 5.52 -2.81 -13.26
C TYR A 197 4.99 -3.34 -14.60
N THR A 198 4.04 -2.67 -15.21
CA THR A 198 3.48 -3.05 -16.52
C THR A 198 4.57 -3.03 -17.60
N VAL A 199 5.38 -1.98 -17.65
CA VAL A 199 6.50 -1.88 -18.61
C VAL A 199 7.53 -2.96 -18.38
N LEU A 200 7.90 -3.26 -17.12
CA LEU A 200 8.86 -4.33 -16.80
C LEU A 200 8.34 -5.70 -17.20
N LEU A 201 7.05 -5.99 -16.97
CA LEU A 201 6.42 -7.23 -17.39
C LEU A 201 6.39 -7.39 -18.92
N LEU A 202 6.06 -6.32 -19.64
CA LEU A 202 6.08 -6.33 -21.10
C LEU A 202 7.51 -6.51 -21.63
N ALA A 203 8.49 -5.82 -21.08
CA ALA A 203 9.89 -5.97 -21.47
C ALA A 203 10.42 -7.39 -21.21
N SER A 204 10.08 -7.98 -20.05
CA SER A 204 10.46 -9.37 -19.73
C SER A 204 9.82 -10.39 -20.67
N SER A 205 8.55 -10.21 -21.05
CA SER A 205 7.86 -11.09 -21.97
C SER A 205 8.47 -11.04 -23.38
N VAL A 206 8.81 -9.84 -23.87
CA VAL A 206 9.52 -9.68 -25.15
C VAL A 206 10.89 -10.36 -25.10
N LEU A 207 11.64 -10.18 -24.01
CA LEU A 207 12.94 -10.82 -23.85
C LEU A 207 12.85 -12.34 -23.86
N CYS A 208 11.84 -12.92 -23.19
CA CYS A 208 11.57 -14.36 -23.22
C CYS A 208 11.28 -14.87 -24.65
N VAL A 209 10.45 -14.17 -25.42
CA VAL A 209 10.14 -14.54 -26.80
C VAL A 209 11.40 -14.53 -27.67
N VAL A 210 12.21 -13.48 -27.56
CA VAL A 210 13.48 -13.34 -28.27
C VAL A 210 14.44 -14.48 -27.90
N LEU A 211 14.56 -14.81 -26.62
CA LEU A 211 15.41 -15.89 -26.14
C LEU A 211 14.96 -17.25 -26.70
N VAL A 212 13.66 -17.54 -26.64
CA VAL A 212 13.10 -18.79 -27.21
C VAL A 212 13.37 -18.87 -28.71
N TYR A 213 13.20 -17.77 -29.44
CA TYR A 213 13.51 -17.70 -30.87
C TYR A 213 14.99 -18.04 -31.15
N TYR A 214 15.93 -17.42 -30.42
CA TYR A 214 17.36 -17.71 -30.59
C TYR A 214 17.72 -19.15 -30.23
N LEU A 215 17.16 -19.69 -29.16
CA LEU A 215 17.37 -21.09 -28.79
C LEU A 215 16.87 -22.05 -29.86
N ALA A 216 15.70 -21.77 -30.46
CA ALA A 216 15.15 -22.54 -31.57
C ALA A 216 16.08 -22.50 -32.79
N GLN A 217 16.63 -21.33 -33.16
CA GLN A 217 17.58 -21.21 -34.26
C GLN A 217 18.88 -21.97 -33.98
N LEU A 218 19.39 -21.94 -32.77
CA LEU A 218 20.56 -22.71 -32.36
C LEU A 218 20.33 -24.23 -32.47
N MET A 219 19.14 -24.69 -32.07
CA MET A 219 18.78 -26.11 -32.20
C MET A 219 18.68 -26.55 -33.65
N VAL A 220 18.10 -25.73 -34.52
CA VAL A 220 18.04 -26.01 -35.97
C VAL A 220 19.44 -26.03 -36.57
N ALA A 221 20.28 -25.07 -36.24
CA ALA A 221 21.67 -25.02 -36.72
C ALA A 221 22.47 -26.28 -36.26
N ARG A 222 22.33 -26.71 -35.02
CA ARG A 222 22.97 -27.91 -34.48
C ARG A 222 22.49 -29.19 -35.19
N ARG A 223 21.19 -29.29 -35.52
CA ARG A 223 20.64 -30.41 -36.28
C ARG A 223 21.27 -30.48 -37.69
N ARG A 224 21.32 -29.35 -38.42
CA ARG A 224 21.93 -29.29 -39.75
C ARG A 224 23.41 -29.66 -39.72
N MET A 225 24.17 -29.24 -38.70
CA MET A 225 25.58 -29.64 -38.58
C MET A 225 25.71 -31.14 -38.32
N ARG A 226 24.86 -31.77 -37.52
CA ARG A 226 24.87 -33.23 -37.29
C ARG A 226 24.52 -34.01 -38.56
N GLU A 227 23.50 -33.57 -39.30
CA GLU A 227 23.11 -34.17 -40.57
C GLU A 227 24.25 -34.09 -41.60
N ALA A 228 24.95 -32.95 -41.69
CA ALA A 228 26.11 -32.78 -42.54
C ALA A 228 27.28 -33.70 -42.15
N GLN A 229 27.52 -33.86 -40.82
CA GLN A 229 28.60 -34.78 -40.34
C GLN A 229 28.28 -36.25 -40.63
N VAL A 230 27.05 -36.67 -40.52
CA VAL A 230 26.62 -38.06 -40.89
C VAL A 230 26.77 -38.27 -42.38
N ALA A 231 26.33 -37.37 -43.25
CA ALA A 231 26.46 -37.45 -44.68
C ALA A 231 27.94 -37.51 -45.14
N PHE A 232 28.84 -36.74 -44.45
CA PHE A 232 30.28 -36.80 -44.75
C PHE A 232 30.94 -38.11 -44.29
N GLY A 233 30.49 -38.70 -43.19
CA GLY A 233 30.96 -40.00 -42.70
C GLY A 233 30.55 -41.15 -43.59
N GLU A 234 29.35 -41.12 -44.17
CA GLU A 234 28.88 -42.15 -45.12
C GLU A 234 29.64 -42.13 -46.47
N THR A 235 29.95 -40.92 -46.96
CA THR A 235 30.74 -40.79 -48.19
C THR A 235 32.21 -41.22 -48.03
N ALA A 236 32.79 -41.07 -46.82
CA ALA A 236 34.18 -41.53 -46.56
C ALA A 236 34.29 -43.03 -46.47
N ILE A 237 33.25 -43.76 -46.06
CA ILE A 237 33.24 -45.23 -45.98
C ILE A 237 33.08 -45.86 -47.37
N GLU A 238 32.42 -45.20 -48.31
CA GLU A 238 32.21 -45.69 -49.67
C GLU A 238 33.47 -45.55 -50.55
N VAL A 239 34.38 -44.64 -50.23
CA VAL A 239 35.66 -44.44 -50.99
C VAL A 239 36.73 -45.43 -50.58
N ASP A 240 36.75 -45.95 -49.35
CA ASP A 240 37.74 -46.95 -48.86
C ASP A 240 37.36 -48.40 -49.14
N GLY A 241 36.20 -48.64 -49.74
CA GLY A 241 35.66 -49.99 -50.03
C GLY A 241 35.81 -50.48 -51.50
N ASN A 242 36.58 -49.80 -52.38
CA ASN A 242 36.76 -50.19 -53.79
C ASN A 242 38.24 -50.49 -54.13
#